data_6a45a0d3e3033e160bd1c4e3b667d0f5
#
_entry.id   6a45a0d3e3033e160bd1c4e3b667d0f5
#
_cell.length_a   1.000
_cell.length_b   1.000
_cell.length_c   1.000
_cell.angle_alpha   90.00
_cell.angle_beta   90.00
_cell.angle_gamma   90.00
#
_symmetry.space_group_name_H-M   'P 1'
#
loop_
_entity.id
_entity.type
_entity.pdbx_description
1 polymer ?
#
loop_
_entity_poly.entity_id
_entity_poly.type
_entity_poly.pdbx_seq_one_letter_code
_entity_poly.pdbx_strand_id
1 'polypeptide(L)'
;MELNARRYPIGIQHFEQLRNRGCVYVDKTELIYRLTHTDQIYFLSRPRRFGKSLLISTLEAYFQGKKELFKGLAMEHLEQEWATFPVLHIDFSISKYLTADYLRAAINWHLKQWEEEYGCPASDTFFSVRLSNIIKCAYQKTGKQIVLLVDEYDSPMLDSNSDPALQNELRGIVRDFFSPIKGLGQYLRFFFITGISKFSQLSIFSELNNLKNISMRDDFSALCGITEEELLTQLKPDIEQMAEANNETYEEACAHLKHQYDGYHFSSGGPDIYNPFSLFNAFDAKEYKNYWFSTGTPTFLLDLLRQTDFDVRNLDGLTATDEQFDSPTDQITDPIPVLYQSGYLTI
;
A
#
# COMPACT_ATOMS: atom_id res chain seq x y z
N MET A 1 -0.88 12.44 37.25
CA MET A 1 -1.33 12.55 35.85
C MET A 1 -1.07 11.19 35.20
N GLU A 2 -2.06 10.35 35.13
CA GLU A 2 -1.93 9.05 34.46
C GLU A 2 -1.88 9.32 32.94
N LEU A 3 -0.70 9.13 32.37
CA LEU A 3 -0.46 9.12 30.92
C LEU A 3 -0.97 7.79 30.32
N ASN A 4 -2.26 7.50 30.53
CA ASN A 4 -2.94 6.36 29.92
C ASN A 4 -3.66 6.74 28.61
N ALA A 5 -3.25 7.85 27.99
CA ALA A 5 -3.77 8.21 26.67
C ALA A 5 -3.29 7.21 25.61
N ARG A 6 -4.21 6.55 24.93
CA ARG A 6 -3.89 5.70 23.76
C ARG A 6 -3.13 6.54 22.74
N ARG A 7 -2.07 5.98 22.19
CA ARG A 7 -1.25 6.67 21.18
C ARG A 7 -1.67 6.24 19.79
N TYR A 8 -2.03 7.19 18.96
CA TYR A 8 -2.41 6.91 17.59
C TYR A 8 -1.21 6.98 16.64
N PRO A 9 -1.15 6.09 15.62
CA PRO A 9 -0.01 5.99 14.70
C PRO A 9 -0.06 7.05 13.59
N ILE A 10 -0.40 8.29 13.93
CA ILE A 10 -0.50 9.38 12.96
C ILE A 10 0.89 9.65 12.38
N GLY A 11 1.04 9.42 11.06
CA GLY A 11 2.31 9.59 10.35
C GLY A 11 3.34 8.47 10.57
N ILE A 12 3.01 7.40 11.30
CA ILE A 12 3.89 6.24 11.48
C ILE A 12 3.57 5.21 10.40
N GLN A 13 4.56 4.87 9.57
CA GLN A 13 4.46 3.90 8.48
C GLN A 13 5.19 2.59 8.78
N HIS A 14 6.05 2.57 9.79
CA HIS A 14 6.86 1.41 10.16
C HIS A 14 6.23 0.63 11.32
N PHE A 15 5.93 -0.64 11.07
CA PHE A 15 5.31 -1.55 12.03
C PHE A 15 6.12 -1.70 13.32
N GLU A 16 7.44 -1.89 13.22
CA GLU A 16 8.33 -1.99 14.38
C GLU A 16 8.30 -0.70 15.23
N GLN A 17 8.33 0.47 14.58
CA GLN A 17 8.24 1.74 15.31
C GLN A 17 6.89 1.90 16.01
N LEU A 18 5.80 1.50 15.34
CA LEU A 18 4.44 1.54 15.88
C LEU A 18 4.34 0.64 17.13
N ARG A 19 4.80 -0.61 17.03
CA ARG A 19 4.75 -1.57 18.13
C ARG A 19 5.62 -1.14 19.32
N ASN A 20 6.85 -0.71 19.06
CA ASN A 20 7.80 -0.28 20.09
C ASN A 20 7.33 0.99 20.83
N ARG A 21 6.56 1.86 20.18
CA ARG A 21 5.94 3.04 20.80
C ARG A 21 4.63 2.74 21.54
N GLY A 22 4.12 1.51 21.44
CA GLY A 22 2.83 1.13 22.02
C GLY A 22 1.66 1.87 21.40
N CYS A 23 1.73 2.19 20.12
CA CYS A 23 0.63 2.83 19.40
C CYS A 23 -0.49 1.82 19.12
N VAL A 24 -1.70 2.34 18.93
CA VAL A 24 -2.85 1.56 18.48
C VAL A 24 -2.52 0.90 17.15
N TYR A 25 -2.78 -0.39 17.04
CA TYR A 25 -2.69 -1.16 15.80
C TYR A 25 -3.98 -1.95 15.61
N VAL A 26 -4.70 -1.68 14.53
CA VAL A 26 -5.84 -2.50 14.13
C VAL A 26 -5.28 -3.76 13.48
N ASP A 27 -5.54 -4.90 14.11
CA ASP A 27 -4.89 -6.16 13.77
C ASP A 27 -5.37 -6.71 12.43
N LYS A 28 -4.49 -6.72 11.44
CA LYS A 28 -4.69 -7.30 10.10
C LYS A 28 -3.87 -8.59 9.91
N THR A 29 -3.23 -9.08 10.97
CA THR A 29 -2.21 -10.12 10.82
C THR A 29 -2.78 -11.48 10.45
N GLU A 30 -4.07 -11.75 10.69
CA GLU A 30 -4.75 -12.93 10.15
C GLU A 30 -4.81 -12.90 8.61
N LEU A 31 -5.19 -11.74 8.04
CA LEU A 31 -5.23 -11.57 6.58
C LEU A 31 -3.82 -11.65 5.98
N ILE A 32 -2.83 -11.09 6.67
CA ILE A 32 -1.42 -11.19 6.27
C ILE A 32 -0.95 -12.65 6.29
N TYR A 33 -1.30 -13.42 7.32
CA TYR A 33 -1.00 -14.85 7.39
C TYR A 33 -1.60 -15.61 6.19
N ARG A 34 -2.89 -15.39 5.91
CA ARG A 34 -3.55 -15.98 4.74
C ARG A 34 -2.87 -15.59 3.44
N LEU A 35 -2.54 -14.31 3.26
CA LEU A 35 -1.85 -13.78 2.07
C LEU A 35 -0.51 -14.49 1.84
N THR A 36 0.31 -14.64 2.87
CA THR A 36 1.66 -15.22 2.79
C THR A 36 1.67 -16.75 2.63
N HIS A 37 0.52 -17.43 2.86
CA HIS A 37 0.37 -18.89 2.77
C HIS A 37 -0.51 -19.35 1.60
N THR A 38 -1.08 -18.42 0.81
CA THR A 38 -1.97 -18.80 -0.30
C THR A 38 -1.26 -18.79 -1.64
N ASP A 39 -0.50 -17.73 -1.95
CA ASP A 39 0.16 -17.58 -3.24
C ASP A 39 1.49 -16.82 -3.08
N GLN A 40 2.19 -16.57 -4.18
CA GLN A 40 3.56 -16.06 -4.15
C GLN A 40 3.68 -14.61 -4.63
N ILE A 41 2.87 -14.18 -5.60
CA ILE A 41 3.06 -12.91 -6.31
C ILE A 41 1.76 -12.11 -6.31
N TYR A 42 1.78 -10.95 -5.65
CA TYR A 42 0.59 -10.13 -5.46
C TYR A 42 0.79 -8.67 -5.84
N PHE A 43 -0.30 -8.08 -6.30
CA PHE A 43 -0.45 -6.64 -6.50
C PHE A 43 -1.63 -6.12 -5.68
N LEU A 44 -1.43 -4.99 -4.99
CA LEU A 44 -2.48 -4.27 -4.26
C LEU A 44 -2.44 -2.77 -4.56
N SER A 45 -3.52 -2.23 -5.08
CA SER A 45 -3.74 -0.78 -5.10
C SER A 45 -4.72 -0.36 -4.01
N ARG A 46 -4.41 0.75 -3.33
CA ARG A 46 -5.30 1.42 -2.37
C ARG A 46 -5.05 2.92 -2.43
N PRO A 47 -6.05 3.74 -2.13
CA PRO A 47 -5.86 5.19 -2.03
C PRO A 47 -4.76 5.55 -1.01
N ARG A 48 -4.32 6.80 -1.04
CA ARG A 48 -3.39 7.31 -0.03
C ARG A 48 -4.01 7.22 1.36
N ARG A 49 -3.17 7.03 2.39
CA ARG A 49 -3.56 7.00 3.81
C ARG A 49 -4.37 5.79 4.27
N PHE A 50 -4.44 4.72 3.47
CA PHE A 50 -5.08 3.45 3.86
C PHE A 50 -4.15 2.45 4.54
N GLY A 51 -2.85 2.75 4.71
CA GLY A 51 -1.92 1.89 5.45
C GLY A 51 -1.12 0.92 4.58
N LYS A 52 -0.93 1.18 3.27
CA LYS A 52 -0.10 0.35 2.37
C LYS A 52 1.33 0.16 2.89
N SER A 53 2.02 1.27 3.20
CA SER A 53 3.40 1.22 3.71
C SER A 53 3.51 0.52 5.07
N LEU A 54 2.47 0.65 5.92
CA LEU A 54 2.39 -0.12 7.17
C LEU A 54 2.25 -1.61 6.89
N LEU A 55 1.43 -2.00 5.91
CA LEU A 55 1.32 -3.40 5.47
C LEU A 55 2.67 -3.93 4.96
N ILE A 56 3.36 -3.19 4.10
CA ILE A 56 4.71 -3.54 3.60
C ILE A 56 5.67 -3.76 4.77
N SER A 57 5.74 -2.82 5.72
CA SER A 57 6.64 -2.94 6.87
C SER A 57 6.23 -4.07 7.84
N THR A 58 4.94 -4.42 7.90
CA THR A 58 4.46 -5.59 8.66
C THR A 58 4.89 -6.90 8.00
N LEU A 59 4.76 -7.00 6.68
CA LEU A 59 5.27 -8.13 5.88
C LEU A 59 6.79 -8.28 6.03
N GLU A 60 7.53 -7.17 5.98
CA GLU A 60 8.97 -7.16 6.20
C GLU A 60 9.33 -7.72 7.58
N ALA A 61 8.70 -7.21 8.65
CA ALA A 61 8.92 -7.70 10.01
C ALA A 61 8.57 -9.19 10.16
N TYR A 62 7.49 -9.65 9.52
CA TYR A 62 7.10 -11.05 9.51
C TYR A 62 8.16 -11.94 8.85
N PHE A 63 8.59 -11.61 7.63
CA PHE A 63 9.59 -12.40 6.92
C PHE A 63 11.01 -12.28 7.50
N GLN A 64 11.29 -11.25 8.29
CA GLN A 64 12.50 -11.14 9.11
C GLN A 64 12.42 -11.97 10.40
N GLY A 65 11.29 -12.62 10.69
CA GLY A 65 11.10 -13.46 11.88
C GLY A 65 11.02 -12.69 13.20
N LYS A 66 10.62 -11.41 13.18
CA LYS A 66 10.53 -10.53 14.36
C LYS A 66 9.30 -10.85 15.22
N LYS A 67 9.22 -12.07 15.72
CA LYS A 67 8.08 -12.64 16.47
C LYS A 67 7.58 -11.74 17.60
N GLU A 68 8.49 -11.09 18.31
CA GLU A 68 8.18 -10.22 19.45
C GLU A 68 7.28 -9.04 19.09
N LEU A 69 7.32 -8.57 17.84
CA LEU A 69 6.47 -7.48 17.38
C LEU A 69 5.01 -7.91 17.17
N PHE A 70 4.77 -9.20 17.03
CA PHE A 70 3.44 -9.77 16.79
C PHE A 70 2.74 -10.24 18.07
N LYS A 71 3.37 -10.04 19.22
CA LYS A 71 2.79 -10.43 20.51
C LYS A 71 1.42 -9.76 20.73
N GLY A 72 0.41 -10.59 21.04
CA GLY A 72 -0.97 -10.17 21.24
C GLY A 72 -1.75 -9.92 19.95
N LEU A 73 -1.20 -10.28 18.77
CA LEU A 73 -1.87 -10.23 17.49
C LEU A 73 -2.23 -11.64 17.01
N ALA A 74 -3.17 -11.76 16.07
CA ALA A 74 -3.64 -13.04 15.53
C ALA A 74 -2.49 -13.91 14.98
N MET A 75 -1.50 -13.32 14.34
CA MET A 75 -0.33 -13.99 13.78
C MET A 75 0.46 -14.77 14.86
N GLU A 76 0.49 -14.31 16.10
CA GLU A 76 1.23 -14.99 17.19
C GLU A 76 0.74 -16.42 17.39
N HIS A 77 -0.54 -16.66 17.18
CA HIS A 77 -1.18 -17.98 17.35
C HIS A 77 -1.23 -18.79 16.06
N LEU A 78 -1.22 -18.13 14.91
CA LEU A 78 -1.31 -18.77 13.61
C LEU A 78 0.06 -19.27 13.12
N GLU A 79 1.12 -18.47 13.34
CA GLU A 79 2.46 -18.80 12.87
C GLU A 79 3.24 -19.61 13.93
N GLN A 80 3.73 -20.78 13.52
CA GLN A 80 4.46 -21.68 14.42
C GLN A 80 5.97 -21.65 14.18
N GLU A 81 6.40 -21.49 12.93
CA GLU A 81 7.79 -21.67 12.55
C GLU A 81 8.63 -20.40 12.64
N TRP A 82 8.03 -19.25 12.41
CA TRP A 82 8.70 -17.93 12.37
C TRP A 82 10.01 -17.96 11.56
N ALA A 83 9.93 -18.59 10.38
CA ALA A 83 11.06 -18.73 9.49
C ALA A 83 11.53 -17.36 8.99
N THR A 84 12.85 -17.15 8.96
CA THR A 84 13.46 -15.91 8.44
C THR A 84 13.82 -16.05 6.98
N PHE A 85 13.63 -14.98 6.22
CA PHE A 85 13.98 -14.90 4.81
C PHE A 85 14.75 -13.60 4.52
N PRO A 86 15.63 -13.56 3.52
CA PRO A 86 16.17 -12.31 3.01
C PRO A 86 15.05 -11.44 2.43
N VAL A 87 14.98 -10.18 2.83
CA VAL A 87 13.97 -9.25 2.36
C VAL A 87 14.64 -8.13 1.57
N LEU A 88 14.27 -7.98 0.32
CA LEU A 88 14.62 -6.86 -0.53
C LEU A 88 13.41 -5.91 -0.56
N HIS A 89 13.53 -4.75 0.07
CA HIS A 89 12.48 -3.76 0.12
C HIS A 89 12.88 -2.51 -0.66
N ILE A 90 12.06 -2.11 -1.63
CA ILE A 90 12.22 -0.87 -2.38
C ILE A 90 10.97 0.00 -2.23
N ASP A 91 11.19 1.26 -1.84
CA ASP A 91 10.17 2.30 -1.76
C ASP A 91 10.45 3.36 -2.82
N PHE A 92 9.56 3.49 -3.79
CA PHE A 92 9.68 4.50 -4.83
C PHE A 92 9.20 5.90 -4.40
N SER A 93 8.71 6.08 -3.19
CA SER A 93 8.35 7.42 -2.67
C SER A 93 9.52 8.22 -2.12
N ILE A 94 10.73 7.66 -2.08
CA ILE A 94 11.92 8.27 -1.47
C ILE A 94 12.43 9.52 -2.19
N SER A 95 12.00 9.75 -3.44
CA SER A 95 12.44 10.88 -4.25
C SER A 95 11.30 11.49 -5.07
N LYS A 96 11.55 12.68 -5.63
CA LYS A 96 10.70 13.28 -6.67
C LYS A 96 11.37 13.06 -8.02
N TYR A 97 10.63 12.49 -8.96
CA TYR A 97 11.15 12.01 -10.23
C TYR A 97 11.00 13.06 -11.35
N LEU A 98 11.74 14.16 -11.22
CA LEU A 98 11.74 15.26 -12.17
C LEU A 98 12.51 14.95 -13.47
N THR A 99 13.39 13.96 -13.44
CA THR A 99 14.11 13.42 -14.60
C THR A 99 14.32 11.92 -14.43
N ALA A 100 14.63 11.22 -15.51
CA ALA A 100 14.94 9.80 -15.47
C ALA A 100 16.18 9.47 -14.61
N ASP A 101 17.11 10.40 -14.49
CA ASP A 101 18.33 10.19 -13.69
C ASP A 101 18.05 10.09 -12.19
N TYR A 102 17.00 10.77 -11.68
CA TYR A 102 16.58 10.60 -10.29
C TYR A 102 16.10 9.16 -10.04
N LEU A 103 15.33 8.58 -10.96
CA LEU A 103 14.88 7.20 -10.82
C LEU A 103 16.04 6.21 -10.93
N ARG A 104 16.96 6.42 -11.90
CA ARG A 104 18.17 5.62 -12.03
C ARG A 104 19.02 5.67 -10.77
N ALA A 105 19.19 6.85 -10.18
CA ALA A 105 19.93 7.03 -8.93
C ALA A 105 19.27 6.31 -7.76
N ALA A 106 17.94 6.41 -7.62
CA ALA A 106 17.17 5.73 -6.56
C ALA A 106 17.29 4.20 -6.66
N ILE A 107 17.07 3.64 -7.85
CA ILE A 107 17.23 2.19 -8.06
C ILE A 107 18.68 1.76 -7.80
N ASN A 108 19.64 2.51 -8.32
CA ASN A 108 21.06 2.20 -8.14
C ASN A 108 21.48 2.21 -6.66
N TRP A 109 20.90 3.11 -5.85
CA TRP A 109 21.15 3.18 -4.42
C TRP A 109 20.71 1.88 -3.71
N HIS A 110 19.51 1.39 -3.98
CA HIS A 110 19.01 0.12 -3.43
C HIS A 110 19.86 -1.07 -3.90
N LEU A 111 20.14 -1.15 -5.20
CA LEU A 111 20.94 -2.24 -5.75
C LEU A 111 22.33 -2.31 -5.11
N LYS A 112 23.01 -1.18 -4.92
CA LYS A 112 24.34 -1.15 -4.26
C LYS A 112 24.28 -1.68 -2.84
N GLN A 113 23.27 -1.30 -2.05
CA GLN A 113 23.12 -1.79 -0.68
C GLN A 113 22.93 -3.31 -0.64
N TRP A 114 22.08 -3.85 -1.51
CA TRP A 114 21.86 -5.29 -1.59
C TRP A 114 23.08 -6.04 -2.13
N GLU A 115 23.81 -5.46 -3.09
CA GLU A 115 25.09 -6.00 -3.57
C GLU A 115 26.12 -6.12 -2.44
N GLU A 116 26.24 -5.09 -1.62
CA GLU A 116 27.12 -5.09 -0.43
C GLU A 116 26.64 -6.10 0.61
N GLU A 117 25.36 -6.10 0.93
CA GLU A 117 24.76 -7.00 1.93
C GLU A 117 24.96 -8.47 1.57
N TYR A 118 24.71 -8.83 0.29
CA TYR A 118 24.80 -10.23 -0.14
C TYR A 118 26.15 -10.61 -0.74
N GLY A 119 27.08 -9.67 -0.86
CA GLY A 119 28.43 -9.92 -1.37
C GLY A 119 28.43 -10.21 -2.87
N CYS A 120 27.52 -9.58 -3.63
CA CYS A 120 27.48 -9.72 -5.08
C CYS A 120 28.58 -8.89 -5.73
N PRO A 121 29.23 -9.40 -6.80
CA PRO A 121 30.13 -8.58 -7.59
C PRO A 121 29.38 -7.37 -8.15
N ALA A 122 29.89 -6.16 -7.89
CA ALA A 122 29.37 -4.96 -8.52
C ALA A 122 29.52 -5.09 -10.06
N SER A 123 28.45 -4.79 -10.78
CA SER A 123 28.48 -4.79 -12.25
C SER A 123 27.84 -3.50 -12.75
N ASP A 124 28.45 -2.88 -13.75
CA ASP A 124 27.90 -1.70 -14.43
C ASP A 124 26.85 -2.07 -15.50
N THR A 125 26.16 -3.19 -15.30
CA THR A 125 25.17 -3.72 -16.22
C THR A 125 23.78 -3.15 -15.96
N PHE A 126 22.83 -3.55 -16.78
CA PHE A 126 21.42 -3.18 -16.66
C PHE A 126 20.84 -3.53 -15.29
N PHE A 127 19.88 -2.75 -14.81
CA PHE A 127 19.22 -2.96 -13.52
C PHE A 127 18.59 -4.35 -13.39
N SER A 128 17.98 -4.86 -14.45
CA SER A 128 17.43 -6.21 -14.52
C SER A 128 18.48 -7.29 -14.24
N VAL A 129 19.68 -7.17 -14.83
CA VAL A 129 20.78 -8.12 -14.62
C VAL A 129 21.28 -8.05 -13.18
N ARG A 130 21.44 -6.85 -12.64
CA ARG A 130 21.88 -6.64 -11.25
C ARG A 130 20.87 -7.22 -10.26
N LEU A 131 19.57 -6.93 -10.41
CA LEU A 131 18.51 -7.50 -9.56
C LEU A 131 18.53 -9.05 -9.62
N SER A 132 18.64 -9.62 -10.83
CA SER A 132 18.73 -11.07 -11.00
C SER A 132 19.93 -11.66 -10.26
N ASN A 133 21.09 -11.03 -10.36
CA ASN A 133 22.30 -11.47 -9.67
C ASN A 133 22.16 -11.35 -8.15
N ILE A 134 21.62 -10.24 -7.63
CA ILE A 134 21.39 -10.03 -6.19
C ILE A 134 20.49 -11.14 -5.64
N ILE A 135 19.37 -11.44 -6.30
CA ILE A 135 18.44 -12.50 -5.87
C ILE A 135 19.17 -13.85 -5.81
N LYS A 136 19.97 -14.18 -6.81
CA LYS A 136 20.75 -15.44 -6.82
C LYS A 136 21.85 -15.45 -5.75
N CYS A 137 22.59 -14.36 -5.58
CA CYS A 137 23.62 -14.25 -4.53
C CYS A 137 22.99 -14.38 -3.13
N ALA A 138 21.88 -13.70 -2.88
CA ALA A 138 21.17 -13.78 -1.61
C ALA A 138 20.70 -15.21 -1.33
N TYR A 139 20.15 -15.90 -2.34
CA TYR A 139 19.78 -17.31 -2.24
C TYR A 139 20.99 -18.20 -1.95
N GLN A 140 22.08 -18.04 -2.69
CA GLN A 140 23.31 -18.81 -2.49
C GLN A 140 23.92 -18.59 -1.09
N LYS A 141 23.93 -17.33 -0.62
CA LYS A 141 24.51 -16.96 0.69
C LYS A 141 23.69 -17.52 1.86
N THR A 142 22.36 -17.51 1.74
CA THR A 142 21.45 -17.83 2.86
C THR A 142 20.84 -19.22 2.78
N GLY A 143 20.82 -19.85 1.61
CA GLY A 143 20.10 -21.08 1.34
C GLY A 143 18.57 -20.92 1.37
N LYS A 144 18.07 -19.67 1.39
CA LYS A 144 16.65 -19.36 1.53
C LYS A 144 16.14 -18.55 0.34
N GLN A 145 14.88 -18.78 -0.02
CA GLN A 145 14.19 -17.96 -1.01
C GLN A 145 14.06 -16.50 -0.53
N ILE A 146 13.93 -15.59 -1.49
CA ILE A 146 13.96 -14.15 -1.28
C ILE A 146 12.54 -13.61 -1.21
N VAL A 147 12.32 -12.65 -0.35
CA VAL A 147 11.11 -11.82 -0.30
C VAL A 147 11.43 -10.49 -0.99
N LEU A 148 10.62 -10.09 -1.96
CA LEU A 148 10.74 -8.80 -2.62
C LEU A 148 9.48 -7.97 -2.31
N LEU A 149 9.65 -6.83 -1.66
CA LEU A 149 8.59 -5.90 -1.29
C LEU A 149 8.78 -4.58 -2.02
N VAL A 150 7.71 -4.11 -2.68
CA VAL A 150 7.75 -2.87 -3.48
C VAL A 150 6.63 -1.95 -3.03
N ASP A 151 7.00 -0.80 -2.49
CA ASP A 151 6.05 0.24 -2.10
C ASP A 151 6.03 1.38 -3.12
N GLU A 152 4.82 1.92 -3.36
CA GLU A 152 4.55 3.07 -4.22
C GLU A 152 5.22 2.99 -5.60
N TYR A 153 5.11 1.82 -6.27
CA TYR A 153 5.74 1.54 -7.58
C TYR A 153 5.38 2.56 -8.67
N ASP A 154 4.24 3.21 -8.55
CA ASP A 154 3.67 4.18 -9.49
C ASP A 154 4.08 5.64 -9.19
N SER A 155 4.78 5.91 -8.09
CA SER A 155 5.28 7.26 -7.76
C SER A 155 6.05 7.95 -8.91
N PRO A 156 6.95 7.27 -9.64
CA PRO A 156 7.65 7.89 -10.76
C PRO A 156 6.70 8.39 -11.85
N MET A 157 5.67 7.60 -12.18
CA MET A 157 4.70 7.96 -13.20
C MET A 157 3.72 9.04 -12.74
N LEU A 158 3.36 9.05 -11.45
CA LEU A 158 2.50 10.09 -10.86
C LEU A 158 3.21 11.44 -10.79
N ASP A 159 4.51 11.46 -10.49
CA ASP A 159 5.30 12.69 -10.43
C ASP A 159 5.55 13.30 -11.84
N SER A 160 5.52 12.50 -12.90
CA SER A 160 5.79 12.91 -14.30
C SER A 160 4.53 13.04 -15.16
N ASN A 161 3.34 13.05 -14.57
CA ASN A 161 2.07 13.02 -15.31
C ASN A 161 1.88 14.19 -16.31
N SER A 162 2.51 15.34 -16.06
CA SER A 162 2.47 16.50 -16.97
C SER A 162 3.44 16.40 -18.15
N ASP A 163 4.34 15.39 -18.16
CA ASP A 163 5.33 15.15 -19.22
C ASP A 163 5.24 13.70 -19.74
N PRO A 164 4.46 13.44 -20.79
CA PRO A 164 4.29 12.08 -21.33
C PRO A 164 5.59 11.43 -21.82
N ALA A 165 6.56 12.22 -22.30
CA ALA A 165 7.83 11.68 -22.76
C ALA A 165 8.67 11.16 -21.58
N LEU A 166 8.77 11.97 -20.53
CA LEU A 166 9.43 11.56 -19.29
C LEU A 166 8.70 10.37 -18.65
N GLN A 167 7.37 10.40 -18.59
CA GLN A 167 6.57 9.30 -18.03
C GLN A 167 6.85 7.97 -18.74
N ASN A 168 6.93 7.97 -20.07
CA ASN A 168 7.25 6.78 -20.86
C ASN A 168 8.67 6.29 -20.60
N GLU A 169 9.65 7.19 -20.45
CA GLU A 169 11.02 6.81 -20.10
C GLU A 169 11.09 6.17 -18.71
N LEU A 170 10.47 6.80 -17.69
CA LEU A 170 10.42 6.28 -16.33
C LEU A 170 9.74 4.90 -16.27
N ARG A 171 8.64 4.72 -17.00
CA ARG A 171 7.96 3.43 -17.15
C ARG A 171 8.88 2.36 -17.76
N GLY A 172 9.65 2.71 -18.78
CA GLY A 172 10.64 1.84 -19.40
C GLY A 172 11.70 1.37 -18.39
N ILE A 173 12.19 2.27 -17.53
CA ILE A 173 13.19 1.94 -16.50
C ILE A 173 12.60 0.98 -15.44
N VAL A 174 11.40 1.25 -14.94
CA VAL A 174 10.72 0.38 -13.95
C VAL A 174 10.42 -1.00 -14.54
N ARG A 175 9.97 -1.04 -15.80
CA ARG A 175 9.72 -2.29 -16.54
C ARG A 175 11.01 -3.11 -16.71
N ASP A 176 12.12 -2.49 -17.12
CA ASP A 176 13.42 -3.17 -17.22
C ASP A 176 13.83 -3.73 -15.87
N PHE A 177 13.73 -2.94 -14.82
CA PHE A 177 14.11 -3.35 -13.46
C PHE A 177 13.39 -4.63 -13.00
N PHE A 178 12.08 -4.75 -13.23
CA PHE A 178 11.29 -5.90 -12.80
C PHE A 178 11.22 -7.05 -13.83
N SER A 179 11.74 -6.87 -15.04
CA SER A 179 11.66 -7.86 -16.11
C SER A 179 12.20 -9.26 -15.74
N PRO A 180 13.25 -9.44 -14.90
CA PRO A 180 13.77 -10.77 -14.57
C PRO A 180 12.88 -11.58 -13.63
N ILE A 181 11.92 -10.97 -12.94
CA ILE A 181 11.10 -11.61 -11.88
C ILE A 181 10.40 -12.86 -12.40
N LYS A 182 9.88 -12.82 -13.62
CA LYS A 182 9.23 -13.98 -14.27
C LYS A 182 10.11 -15.24 -14.29
N GLY A 183 11.41 -15.07 -14.54
CA GLY A 183 12.37 -16.18 -14.63
C GLY A 183 12.95 -16.59 -13.28
N LEU A 184 12.63 -15.89 -12.21
CA LEU A 184 13.23 -16.07 -10.89
C LEU A 184 12.28 -16.73 -9.86
N GLY A 185 11.13 -17.22 -10.26
CA GLY A 185 10.12 -17.77 -9.36
C GLY A 185 10.64 -18.83 -8.38
N GLN A 186 11.60 -19.69 -8.81
CA GLN A 186 12.21 -20.69 -7.92
C GLN A 186 13.03 -20.08 -6.76
N TYR A 187 13.51 -18.85 -6.91
CA TYR A 187 14.29 -18.12 -5.90
C TYR A 187 13.43 -17.20 -5.02
N LEU A 188 12.16 -16.97 -5.40
CA LEU A 188 11.26 -16.10 -4.66
C LEU A 188 10.42 -16.91 -3.67
N ARG A 189 10.34 -16.42 -2.44
CA ARG A 189 9.37 -16.87 -1.44
C ARG A 189 8.08 -16.07 -1.57
N PHE A 190 8.20 -14.76 -1.80
CA PHE A 190 7.08 -13.85 -1.85
C PHE A 190 7.44 -12.59 -2.62
N PHE A 191 6.53 -12.09 -3.43
CA PHE A 191 6.68 -10.82 -4.14
C PHE A 191 5.39 -10.01 -3.99
N PHE A 192 5.50 -8.83 -3.41
CA PHE A 192 4.35 -7.98 -3.14
C PHE A 192 4.60 -6.55 -3.61
N ILE A 193 3.65 -6.02 -4.38
CA ILE A 193 3.75 -4.68 -4.97
C ILE A 193 2.56 -3.87 -4.54
N THR A 194 2.80 -2.62 -4.10
CA THR A 194 1.73 -1.67 -3.82
C THR A 194 1.88 -0.36 -4.59
N GLY A 195 0.73 0.28 -4.82
CA GLY A 195 0.62 1.61 -5.40
C GLY A 195 -0.74 2.24 -5.14
N ILE A 196 -0.95 3.43 -5.67
CA ILE A 196 -2.24 4.11 -5.63
C ILE A 196 -3.10 3.66 -6.80
N SER A 197 -2.49 3.54 -7.97
CA SER A 197 -3.18 3.31 -9.22
C SER A 197 -2.78 1.99 -9.87
N LYS A 198 -3.62 1.51 -10.76
CA LYS A 198 -3.31 0.39 -11.66
C LYS A 198 -2.58 0.83 -12.94
N PHE A 199 -2.16 2.09 -13.00
CA PHE A 199 -1.67 2.80 -14.19
C PHE A 199 -0.72 2.02 -15.06
N SER A 200 0.21 1.38 -14.45
CA SER A 200 1.33 0.79 -15.18
C SER A 200 1.36 -0.71 -15.03
N GLN A 201 0.40 -1.29 -14.30
CA GLN A 201 0.39 -2.73 -14.07
C GLN A 201 0.43 -3.50 -15.39
N LEU A 202 -0.38 -3.12 -16.37
CA LEU A 202 -0.45 -3.82 -17.65
C LEU A 202 0.81 -3.65 -18.51
N SER A 203 1.50 -2.52 -18.42
CA SER A 203 2.71 -2.28 -19.23
C SER A 203 4.01 -2.66 -18.52
N ILE A 204 4.09 -2.50 -17.20
CA ILE A 204 5.28 -2.85 -16.41
C ILE A 204 5.31 -4.35 -16.11
N PHE A 205 4.16 -4.92 -15.78
CA PHE A 205 4.04 -6.31 -15.35
C PHE A 205 3.31 -7.21 -16.35
N SER A 206 3.14 -6.76 -17.59
CA SER A 206 2.49 -7.55 -18.66
C SER A 206 3.14 -8.93 -18.90
N GLU A 207 4.39 -9.06 -18.53
CA GLU A 207 5.12 -10.32 -18.62
C GLU A 207 4.93 -11.25 -17.40
N LEU A 208 4.40 -10.72 -16.27
CA LEU A 208 4.14 -11.48 -15.05
C LEU A 208 2.73 -12.07 -15.07
N ASN A 209 2.54 -13.14 -15.88
CA ASN A 209 1.23 -13.80 -16.02
C ASN A 209 0.67 -14.38 -14.72
N ASN A 210 1.49 -14.49 -13.68
CA ASN A 210 1.15 -15.02 -12.36
C ASN A 210 0.97 -13.93 -11.30
N LEU A 211 0.98 -12.65 -11.66
CA LEU A 211 0.71 -11.54 -10.76
C LEU A 211 -0.78 -11.53 -10.37
N LYS A 212 -1.05 -11.84 -9.12
CA LYS A 212 -2.42 -11.89 -8.59
C LYS A 212 -2.84 -10.50 -8.10
N ASN A 213 -3.71 -9.86 -8.85
CA ASN A 213 -4.30 -8.59 -8.42
C ASN A 213 -5.37 -8.86 -7.35
N ILE A 214 -5.13 -8.35 -6.13
CA ILE A 214 -6.05 -8.51 -5.00
C ILE A 214 -6.80 -7.22 -4.65
N SER A 215 -6.69 -6.18 -5.46
CA SER A 215 -7.25 -4.86 -5.15
C SER A 215 -8.76 -4.85 -5.03
N MET A 216 -9.46 -5.68 -5.82
CA MET A 216 -10.93 -5.77 -5.84
C MET A 216 -11.44 -7.16 -5.40
N ARG A 217 -10.63 -7.91 -4.66
CA ARG A 217 -11.01 -9.23 -4.14
C ARG A 217 -11.62 -9.12 -2.76
N ASP A 218 -12.77 -9.74 -2.56
CA ASP A 218 -13.52 -9.73 -1.29
C ASP A 218 -12.67 -10.26 -0.13
N ASP A 219 -11.91 -11.34 -0.36
CA ASP A 219 -11.08 -12.00 0.65
C ASP A 219 -9.90 -11.16 1.16
N PHE A 220 -9.53 -10.06 0.47
CA PHE A 220 -8.47 -9.12 0.84
C PHE A 220 -8.91 -7.66 0.86
N SER A 221 -10.22 -7.39 0.73
CA SER A 221 -10.76 -6.01 0.74
C SER A 221 -10.42 -5.27 2.04
N ALA A 222 -10.43 -5.98 3.18
CA ALA A 222 -10.11 -5.46 4.50
C ALA A 222 -8.62 -5.45 4.87
N LEU A 223 -7.71 -5.82 3.95
CA LEU A 223 -6.26 -5.89 4.24
C LEU A 223 -5.66 -4.52 4.61
N CYS A 224 -6.21 -3.44 4.04
CA CYS A 224 -5.88 -2.05 4.38
C CYS A 224 -7.16 -1.29 4.74
N GLY A 225 -7.03 -0.32 5.65
CA GLY A 225 -8.17 0.42 6.18
C GLY A 225 -8.74 -0.24 7.45
N ILE A 226 -9.90 0.21 7.89
CA ILE A 226 -10.55 -0.26 9.12
C ILE A 226 -12.01 -0.62 8.77
N THR A 227 -12.43 -1.84 9.07
CA THR A 227 -13.83 -2.26 8.90
C THR A 227 -14.69 -1.76 10.06
N GLU A 228 -16.02 -1.75 9.88
CA GLU A 228 -16.95 -1.40 10.96
C GLU A 228 -16.81 -2.37 12.15
N GLU A 229 -16.65 -3.67 11.90
CA GLU A 229 -16.42 -4.65 12.96
C GLU A 229 -15.15 -4.35 13.77
N GLU A 230 -14.04 -4.03 13.10
CA GLU A 230 -12.79 -3.67 13.76
C GLU A 230 -12.92 -2.35 14.54
N LEU A 231 -13.63 -1.37 14.00
CA LEU A 231 -13.93 -0.11 14.68
C LEU A 231 -14.69 -0.36 15.98
N LEU A 232 -15.78 -1.14 15.92
CA LEU A 232 -16.65 -1.40 17.07
C LEU A 232 -16.03 -2.33 18.11
N THR A 233 -15.08 -3.18 17.72
CA THR A 233 -14.43 -4.14 18.64
C THR A 233 -13.08 -3.64 19.16
N GLN A 234 -12.15 -3.27 18.26
CA GLN A 234 -10.78 -2.93 18.64
C GLN A 234 -10.63 -1.45 19.07
N LEU A 235 -11.50 -0.57 18.56
CA LEU A 235 -11.47 0.88 18.83
C LEU A 235 -12.66 1.35 19.68
N LYS A 236 -13.41 0.45 20.28
CA LYS A 236 -14.54 0.80 21.16
C LYS A 236 -14.17 1.80 22.25
N PRO A 237 -13.05 1.66 22.99
CA PRO A 237 -12.66 2.67 24.00
C PRO A 237 -12.39 4.06 23.41
N ASP A 238 -11.98 4.14 22.14
CA ASP A 238 -11.73 5.41 21.46
C ASP A 238 -13.04 6.09 21.07
N ILE A 239 -14.04 5.31 20.65
CA ILE A 239 -15.40 5.79 20.39
C ILE A 239 -16.04 6.31 21.69
N GLU A 240 -15.91 5.58 22.80
CA GLU A 240 -16.43 6.00 24.11
C GLU A 240 -15.82 7.35 24.55
N GLN A 241 -14.51 7.53 24.38
CA GLN A 241 -13.86 8.81 24.68
C GLN A 241 -14.29 9.95 23.74
N MET A 242 -14.55 9.63 22.48
CA MET A 242 -15.06 10.58 21.49
C MET A 242 -16.48 11.04 21.86
N ALA A 243 -17.35 10.10 22.21
CA ALA A 243 -18.71 10.37 22.65
C ALA A 243 -18.73 11.28 23.90
N GLU A 244 -17.93 10.95 24.92
CA GLU A 244 -17.79 11.77 26.11
C GLU A 244 -17.35 13.21 25.81
N ALA A 245 -16.33 13.36 24.95
CA ALA A 245 -15.77 14.66 24.59
C ALA A 245 -16.77 15.55 23.83
N ASN A 246 -17.70 14.95 23.08
CA ASN A 246 -18.69 15.67 22.27
C ASN A 246 -20.07 15.71 22.91
N ASN A 247 -20.25 15.20 24.15
CA ASN A 247 -21.54 15.09 24.86
C ASN A 247 -22.59 14.28 24.06
N GLU A 248 -22.17 13.18 23.48
CA GLU A 248 -22.97 12.26 22.66
C GLU A 248 -23.11 10.91 23.37
N THR A 249 -24.13 10.15 22.99
CA THR A 249 -24.17 8.72 23.30
C THR A 249 -23.18 7.95 22.43
N TYR A 250 -22.86 6.72 22.82
CA TYR A 250 -22.00 5.85 22.03
C TYR A 250 -22.58 5.61 20.62
N GLU A 251 -23.88 5.41 20.51
CA GLU A 251 -24.62 5.20 19.26
C GLU A 251 -24.56 6.43 18.35
N GLU A 252 -24.71 7.63 18.91
CA GLU A 252 -24.57 8.89 18.17
C GLU A 252 -23.15 9.07 17.65
N ALA A 253 -22.14 8.79 18.46
CA ALA A 253 -20.74 8.86 18.04
C ALA A 253 -20.42 7.85 16.93
N CYS A 254 -20.93 6.60 17.01
CA CYS A 254 -20.83 5.62 15.94
C CYS A 254 -21.49 6.12 14.64
N ALA A 255 -22.68 6.71 14.72
CA ALA A 255 -23.37 7.24 13.55
C ALA A 255 -22.61 8.43 12.93
N HIS A 256 -22.05 9.32 13.74
CA HIS A 256 -21.21 10.42 13.25
C HIS A 256 -19.93 9.93 12.58
N LEU A 257 -19.22 8.98 13.19
CA LEU A 257 -18.02 8.39 12.61
C LEU A 257 -18.33 7.72 11.27
N LYS A 258 -19.46 6.99 11.20
CA LYS A 258 -19.94 6.35 9.97
C LYS A 258 -20.25 7.40 8.90
N HIS A 259 -21.04 8.39 9.20
CA HIS A 259 -21.40 9.46 8.26
C HIS A 259 -20.17 10.21 7.73
N GLN A 260 -19.15 10.45 8.59
CA GLN A 260 -18.02 11.30 8.25
C GLN A 260 -16.86 10.57 7.60
N TYR A 261 -16.61 9.28 7.94
CA TYR A 261 -15.36 8.59 7.62
C TYR A 261 -15.55 7.22 6.97
N ASP A 262 -16.78 6.71 6.90
CA ASP A 262 -17.11 5.49 6.16
C ASP A 262 -17.33 5.80 4.68
N GLY A 263 -17.47 4.73 3.88
CA GLY A 263 -17.89 4.85 2.50
C GLY A 263 -16.90 4.39 1.46
N TYR A 264 -15.70 3.89 1.85
CA TYR A 264 -14.83 3.25 0.88
C TYR A 264 -15.20 1.77 0.72
N HIS A 265 -15.52 1.39 -0.50
CA HIS A 265 -15.85 0.03 -0.87
C HIS A 265 -14.86 -0.46 -1.92
N PHE A 266 -14.13 -1.52 -1.64
CA PHE A 266 -13.04 -1.98 -2.51
C PHE A 266 -13.38 -3.22 -3.34
N SER A 267 -14.53 -3.84 -3.07
CA SER A 267 -15.02 -5.01 -3.82
C SER A 267 -16.51 -5.15 -3.61
N SER A 268 -17.20 -5.72 -4.58
CA SER A 268 -18.67 -5.80 -4.59
C SER A 268 -19.27 -6.60 -3.42
N GLY A 269 -18.52 -7.56 -2.88
CA GLY A 269 -18.93 -8.40 -1.74
C GLY A 269 -18.16 -8.11 -0.43
N GLY A 270 -17.29 -7.11 -0.43
CA GLY A 270 -16.48 -6.75 0.74
C GLY A 270 -17.20 -5.81 1.70
N PRO A 271 -16.65 -5.59 2.90
CA PRO A 271 -17.17 -4.62 3.86
C PRO A 271 -16.85 -3.17 3.44
N ASP A 272 -17.61 -2.25 3.99
CA ASP A 272 -17.25 -0.83 4.00
C ASP A 272 -15.98 -0.60 4.83
N ILE A 273 -15.15 0.31 4.36
CA ILE A 273 -13.82 0.56 4.91
C ILE A 273 -13.66 2.03 5.30
N TYR A 274 -13.37 2.26 6.56
CA TYR A 274 -13.01 3.58 7.08
C TYR A 274 -11.56 3.93 6.73
N ASN A 275 -11.32 5.21 6.46
CA ASN A 275 -9.97 5.73 6.29
C ASN A 275 -9.23 5.82 7.64
N PRO A 276 -8.13 5.07 7.85
CA PRO A 276 -7.43 5.04 9.14
C PRO A 276 -6.86 6.40 9.55
N PHE A 277 -6.35 7.17 8.58
CA PHE A 277 -5.78 8.48 8.87
C PHE A 277 -6.83 9.44 9.41
N SER A 278 -8.01 9.47 8.79
CA SER A 278 -9.11 10.32 9.25
C SER A 278 -9.61 9.91 10.64
N LEU A 279 -9.84 8.61 10.86
CA LEU A 279 -10.28 8.09 12.15
C LEU A 279 -9.29 8.40 13.29
N PHE A 280 -8.02 8.10 13.09
CA PHE A 280 -7.03 8.32 14.14
C PHE A 280 -6.80 9.80 14.44
N ASN A 281 -6.89 10.70 13.45
CA ASN A 281 -6.86 12.13 13.70
C ASN A 281 -8.11 12.60 14.45
N ALA A 282 -9.29 12.05 14.13
CA ALA A 282 -10.51 12.39 14.85
C ALA A 282 -10.44 11.96 16.33
N PHE A 283 -9.95 10.76 16.60
CA PHE A 283 -9.79 10.27 17.97
C PHE A 283 -8.74 11.06 18.76
N ASP A 284 -7.63 11.43 18.12
CA ASP A 284 -6.57 12.23 18.76
C ASP A 284 -7.06 13.65 19.12
N ALA A 285 -7.70 14.32 18.15
CA ALA A 285 -8.25 15.65 18.34
C ALA A 285 -9.58 15.67 19.11
N LYS A 286 -10.29 14.53 19.19
CA LYS A 286 -11.68 14.39 19.68
C LYS A 286 -12.66 15.32 18.95
N GLU A 287 -12.47 15.47 17.65
CA GLU A 287 -13.26 16.34 16.79
C GLU A 287 -13.59 15.66 15.46
N TYR A 288 -14.79 15.89 14.93
CA TYR A 288 -15.21 15.45 13.59
C TYR A 288 -14.82 16.50 12.55
N LYS A 289 -13.75 16.22 11.74
CA LYS A 289 -13.24 17.10 10.68
C LYS A 289 -12.87 16.33 9.43
N ASN A 290 -12.80 17.00 8.30
CA ASN A 290 -12.37 16.43 7.02
C ASN A 290 -10.84 16.34 6.93
N TYR A 291 -10.22 15.45 7.72
CA TYR A 291 -8.75 15.32 7.79
C TYR A 291 -8.11 14.86 6.50
N TRP A 292 -8.81 14.07 5.70
CA TRP A 292 -8.29 13.53 4.45
C TRP A 292 -8.01 14.62 3.41
N PHE A 293 -8.93 15.60 3.27
CA PHE A 293 -8.80 16.70 2.30
C PHE A 293 -7.58 17.61 2.53
N SER A 294 -7.16 17.75 3.77
CA SER A 294 -6.06 18.68 4.11
C SER A 294 -4.68 18.19 3.64
N THR A 295 -4.53 16.95 3.19
CA THR A 295 -3.22 16.34 2.97
C THR A 295 -2.97 15.77 1.58
N GLY A 296 -3.85 15.93 0.61
CA GLY A 296 -3.54 15.24 -0.61
C GLY A 296 -4.44 15.23 -1.81
N THR A 297 -4.97 16.36 -2.26
CA THR A 297 -5.46 16.38 -3.64
C THR A 297 -4.27 16.20 -4.57
N PRO A 298 -4.14 15.07 -5.30
CA PRO A 298 -3.03 14.87 -6.20
C PRO A 298 -3.13 15.89 -7.35
N THR A 299 -2.06 16.61 -7.63
CA THR A 299 -2.02 17.58 -8.74
C THR A 299 -2.43 16.93 -10.05
N PHE A 300 -1.99 15.67 -10.27
CA PHE A 300 -2.33 14.92 -11.48
C PHE A 300 -3.85 14.73 -11.68
N LEU A 301 -4.62 14.59 -10.60
CA LEU A 301 -6.07 14.44 -10.69
C LEU A 301 -6.74 15.74 -11.17
N LEU A 302 -6.28 16.89 -10.66
CA LEU A 302 -6.75 18.19 -11.11
C LEU A 302 -6.44 18.43 -12.58
N ASP A 303 -5.24 18.05 -13.02
CA ASP A 303 -4.82 18.16 -14.40
C ASP A 303 -5.65 17.25 -15.32
N LEU A 304 -5.94 16.02 -14.87
CA LEU A 304 -6.79 15.07 -15.57
C LEU A 304 -8.21 15.61 -15.73
N LEU A 305 -8.84 16.09 -14.65
CA LEU A 305 -10.19 16.66 -14.70
C LEU A 305 -10.29 17.86 -15.64
N ARG A 306 -9.23 18.69 -15.72
CA ARG A 306 -9.14 19.80 -16.67
C ARG A 306 -8.99 19.33 -18.12
N GLN A 307 -8.18 18.30 -18.36
CA GLN A 307 -7.93 17.76 -19.70
C GLN A 307 -9.15 17.04 -20.27
N THR A 308 -9.95 16.40 -19.43
CA THR A 308 -11.13 15.63 -19.84
C THR A 308 -12.41 16.47 -19.86
N ASP A 309 -12.36 17.74 -19.44
CA ASP A 309 -13.55 18.62 -19.27
C ASP A 309 -14.69 17.94 -18.50
N PHE A 310 -14.31 17.14 -17.48
CA PHE A 310 -15.23 16.30 -16.73
C PHE A 310 -16.08 17.13 -15.78
N ASP A 311 -17.41 17.01 -15.89
CA ASP A 311 -18.33 17.71 -15.01
C ASP A 311 -18.56 16.92 -13.70
N VAL A 312 -17.87 17.33 -12.65
CA VAL A 312 -17.95 16.72 -11.30
C VAL A 312 -19.35 16.79 -10.66
N ARG A 313 -20.29 17.56 -11.25
CA ARG A 313 -21.68 17.63 -10.77
C ARG A 313 -22.51 16.42 -11.19
N ASN A 314 -22.04 15.65 -12.16
CA ASN A 314 -22.73 14.50 -12.74
C ASN A 314 -22.17 13.17 -12.20
N LEU A 315 -21.76 13.12 -10.93
CA LEU A 315 -21.20 11.92 -10.31
C LEU A 315 -22.26 10.93 -9.82
N ASP A 316 -23.44 11.41 -9.48
CA ASP A 316 -24.50 10.58 -8.94
C ASP A 316 -25.06 9.61 -10.00
N GLY A 317 -25.08 8.32 -9.65
CA GLY A 317 -25.65 7.26 -10.50
C GLY A 317 -24.77 6.83 -11.66
N LEU A 318 -23.50 7.21 -11.68
CA LEU A 318 -22.53 6.67 -12.64
C LEU A 318 -22.34 5.17 -12.40
N THR A 319 -22.24 4.44 -13.50
CA THR A 319 -21.89 3.02 -13.48
C THR A 319 -20.56 2.82 -14.20
N ALA A 320 -19.69 2.00 -13.65
CA ALA A 320 -18.45 1.59 -14.28
C ALA A 320 -18.33 0.06 -14.20
N THR A 321 -17.72 -0.55 -15.21
CA THR A 321 -17.45 -1.99 -15.20
C THR A 321 -16.08 -2.28 -14.58
N ASP A 322 -15.89 -3.50 -14.09
CA ASP A 322 -14.57 -3.94 -13.57
C ASP A 322 -13.45 -3.75 -14.59
N GLU A 323 -13.76 -3.93 -15.89
CA GLU A 323 -12.81 -3.73 -16.98
C GLU A 323 -12.38 -2.26 -17.13
N GLN A 324 -13.26 -1.30 -16.87
CA GLN A 324 -12.89 0.13 -16.87
C GLN A 324 -11.92 0.44 -15.73
N PHE A 325 -12.10 -0.15 -14.56
CA PHE A 325 -11.16 -0.01 -13.45
C PHE A 325 -9.82 -0.71 -13.70
N ASP A 326 -9.79 -1.71 -14.57
CA ASP A 326 -8.58 -2.43 -14.99
C ASP A 326 -7.91 -1.81 -16.22
N SER A 327 -8.54 -0.82 -16.86
CA SER A 327 -7.99 -0.19 -18.06
C SER A 327 -6.67 0.52 -17.77
N PRO A 328 -5.69 0.45 -18.70
CA PRO A 328 -4.45 1.22 -18.61
C PRO A 328 -4.76 2.71 -18.61
N THR A 329 -4.22 3.42 -17.66
CA THR A 329 -4.45 4.85 -17.49
C THR A 329 -3.56 5.73 -18.40
N ASP A 330 -2.81 5.13 -19.32
CA ASP A 330 -1.96 5.84 -20.29
C ASP A 330 -2.76 6.58 -21.36
N GLN A 331 -4.05 6.25 -21.49
CA GLN A 331 -4.99 6.89 -22.43
C GLN A 331 -6.29 7.22 -21.69
N ILE A 332 -6.18 7.97 -20.58
CA ILE A 332 -7.34 8.29 -19.77
C ILE A 332 -8.24 9.25 -20.53
N THR A 333 -9.30 8.70 -21.09
CA THR A 333 -10.44 9.46 -21.60
C THR A 333 -11.55 9.56 -20.54
N ASP A 334 -11.54 8.68 -19.54
CA ASP A 334 -12.53 8.63 -18.46
C ASP A 334 -11.83 8.80 -17.09
N PRO A 335 -12.11 9.88 -16.33
CA PRO A 335 -11.50 10.12 -15.04
C PRO A 335 -12.08 9.27 -13.90
N ILE A 336 -13.20 8.55 -14.11
CA ILE A 336 -13.87 7.78 -13.04
C ILE A 336 -12.96 6.73 -12.41
N PRO A 337 -12.22 5.88 -13.16
CA PRO A 337 -11.31 4.91 -12.56
C PRO A 337 -10.22 5.56 -11.70
N VAL A 338 -9.73 6.72 -12.12
CA VAL A 338 -8.69 7.45 -11.38
C VAL A 338 -9.24 8.12 -10.13
N LEU A 339 -10.45 8.67 -10.20
CA LEU A 339 -11.16 9.21 -9.04
C LEU A 339 -11.38 8.14 -7.98
N TYR A 340 -11.80 6.94 -8.40
CA TYR A 340 -11.94 5.78 -7.51
C TYR A 340 -10.60 5.35 -6.91
N GLN A 341 -9.58 5.11 -7.72
CA GLN A 341 -8.25 4.68 -7.27
C GLN A 341 -7.58 5.70 -6.33
N SER A 342 -7.88 6.99 -6.55
CA SER A 342 -7.39 8.08 -5.71
C SER A 342 -8.22 8.29 -4.43
N GLY A 343 -9.36 7.61 -4.29
CA GLY A 343 -10.23 7.66 -3.13
C GLY A 343 -11.22 8.83 -3.12
N TYR A 344 -11.52 9.43 -4.28
CA TYR A 344 -12.56 10.47 -4.41
C TYR A 344 -13.94 9.88 -4.74
N LEU A 345 -13.97 8.68 -5.28
CA LEU A 345 -15.17 7.89 -5.48
C LEU A 345 -15.04 6.54 -4.79
N THR A 346 -16.17 5.92 -4.50
CA THR A 346 -16.31 4.55 -4.00
C THR A 346 -17.30 3.78 -4.86
N ILE A 347 -17.27 2.46 -4.84
CA ILE A 347 -18.23 1.58 -5.55
C ILE A 347 -19.35 1.16 -4.62
#